data_d86f0796ca9a8a408dddf95d10d52fa4
#
_entry.id   d86f0796ca9a8a408dddf95d10d52fa4
#
_cell.length_a   1.000
_cell.length_b   1.000
_cell.length_c   1.000
_cell.angle_alpha   90.00
_cell.angle_beta   90.00
_cell.angle_gamma   90.00
#
_symmetry.space_group_name_H-M   'P 1'
#
loop_
_entity.id
_entity.type
_entity.pdbx_description
1 polymer ?
#
loop_
_entity_poly.entity_id
_entity_poly.type
_entity_poly.pdbx_seq_one_letter_code
_entity_poly.pdbx_strand_id
1 'polypeptide(L)'
;MGEVETEALIRVKVIPRSSRTEIAGKEKDIYRVKITDPPVEGKANQGLIKLLSERLGVPRGSVEIVSGKTSKLKMIRIRGLTAADIAQALEAKS
;
A
#
# COMPACT_ATOMS: atom_id res chain seq x y z
N MET A 1 19.95 -24.59 -3.92
CA MET A 1 19.36 -23.74 -3.13
C MET A 1 18.77 -22.56 -3.83
N GLY A 2 17.60 -22.34 -3.69
CA GLY A 2 16.95 -21.24 -4.31
C GLY A 2 17.18 -19.95 -3.54
N GLU A 3 16.97 -18.87 -4.21
CA GLU A 3 16.94 -17.59 -3.56
C GLU A 3 15.65 -17.42 -2.80
N VAL A 4 15.72 -16.86 -1.64
CA VAL A 4 14.53 -16.53 -0.88
C VAL A 4 14.13 -15.13 -1.27
N GLU A 5 13.01 -15.01 -1.97
CA GLU A 5 12.51 -13.68 -2.30
C GLU A 5 11.96 -13.04 -1.05
N THR A 6 12.42 -11.83 -0.80
CA THR A 6 11.88 -11.05 0.30
C THR A 6 10.55 -10.45 -0.15
N GLU A 7 9.51 -10.69 0.60
CA GLU A 7 8.22 -10.06 0.33
C GLU A 7 7.43 -9.98 1.61
N ALA A 8 6.45 -9.11 1.64
CA ALA A 8 5.60 -8.94 2.80
C ALA A 8 4.17 -8.69 2.35
N LEU A 9 3.24 -9.11 3.17
CA LEU A 9 1.82 -8.81 2.96
C LEU A 9 1.41 -7.77 3.99
N ILE A 10 0.74 -6.73 3.54
CA ILE A 10 0.20 -5.71 4.44
C ILE A 10 -1.28 -5.53 4.15
N ARG A 11 -1.98 -5.03 5.14
CA ARG A 11 -3.40 -4.68 4.98
C ARG A 11 -3.50 -3.17 4.91
N VAL A 12 -4.29 -2.70 3.94
CA VAL A 12 -4.46 -1.27 3.72
C VAL A 12 -5.94 -0.97 3.61
N LYS A 13 -6.38 0.02 4.39
CA LYS A 13 -7.73 0.53 4.27
C LYS A 13 -7.69 1.83 3.49
N VAL A 14 -8.39 1.86 2.37
CA VAL A 14 -8.42 3.02 1.49
C VAL A 14 -9.58 3.92 1.89
N ILE A 15 -9.29 5.21 2.03
CA ILE A 15 -10.30 6.23 2.30
C ILE A 15 -10.37 7.12 1.06
N PRO A 16 -11.33 6.86 0.16
CA PRO A 16 -11.40 7.59 -1.11
C PRO A 16 -11.99 8.98 -0.93
N ARG A 17 -11.89 9.79 -1.97
CA ARG A 17 -12.44 11.13 -2.02
C ARG A 17 -11.91 12.01 -0.89
N SER A 18 -10.68 11.77 -0.49
CA SER A 18 -10.04 12.59 0.51
C SER A 18 -9.47 13.85 -0.13
N SER A 19 -9.16 14.84 0.69
CA SER A 19 -8.64 16.11 0.19
C SER A 19 -7.21 15.98 -0.33
N ARG A 20 -6.49 14.95 0.10
CA ARG A 20 -5.13 14.70 -0.39
C ARG A 20 -4.82 13.21 -0.31
N THR A 21 -3.88 12.79 -1.14
CA THR A 21 -3.41 11.40 -1.15
C THR A 21 -2.24 11.30 -0.18
N GLU A 22 -2.41 10.53 0.88
CA GLU A 22 -1.38 10.40 1.89
C GLU A 22 -1.62 9.17 2.74
N ILE A 23 -0.56 8.72 3.42
CA ILE A 23 -0.68 7.66 4.38
C ILE A 23 -1.06 8.29 5.71
N ALA A 24 -2.26 7.97 6.19
CA ALA A 24 -2.82 8.62 7.36
C ALA A 24 -2.35 8.02 8.68
N GLY A 25 -1.78 6.83 8.63
CA GLY A 25 -1.29 6.17 9.83
C GLY A 25 -1.59 4.69 9.82
N LYS A 26 -1.26 4.04 10.93
CA LYS A 26 -1.50 2.61 11.08
C LYS A 26 -2.31 2.39 12.34
N GLU A 27 -3.34 1.59 12.23
CA GLU A 27 -4.17 1.23 13.36
C GLU A 27 -4.18 -0.28 13.45
N LYS A 28 -3.63 -0.83 14.53
CA LYS A 28 -3.39 -2.27 14.67
C LYS A 28 -2.49 -2.72 13.51
N ASP A 29 -2.93 -3.63 12.68
CA ASP A 29 -2.13 -4.11 11.56
C ASP A 29 -2.59 -3.55 10.23
N ILE A 30 -3.38 -2.47 10.25
CA ILE A 30 -3.97 -1.93 9.04
C ILE A 30 -3.45 -0.51 8.80
N TYR A 31 -2.85 -0.29 7.62
CA TYR A 31 -2.43 1.05 7.22
C TYR A 31 -3.61 1.77 6.61
N ARG A 32 -3.86 2.99 7.06
CA ARG A 32 -4.94 3.81 6.53
C ARG A 32 -4.34 4.74 5.49
N VAL A 33 -4.90 4.70 4.29
CA VAL A 33 -4.38 5.49 3.17
C VAL A 33 -5.51 6.32 2.59
N LYS A 34 -5.32 7.64 2.59
CA LYS A 34 -6.26 8.56 1.97
C LYS A 34 -5.93 8.71 0.51
N ILE A 35 -6.94 8.67 -0.34
CA ILE A 35 -6.77 8.79 -1.78
C ILE A 35 -7.76 9.82 -2.28
N THR A 36 -7.29 10.76 -3.11
CA THR A 36 -8.15 11.80 -3.67
C THR A 36 -9.09 11.26 -4.74
N ASP A 37 -8.67 10.19 -5.44
CA ASP A 37 -9.47 9.64 -6.52
C ASP A 37 -10.77 9.04 -5.99
N PRO A 38 -11.83 9.12 -6.79
CA PRO A 38 -13.06 8.43 -6.41
C PRO A 38 -12.86 6.91 -6.50
N PRO A 39 -13.70 6.11 -5.81
CA PRO A 39 -13.57 4.66 -5.86
C PRO A 39 -14.12 4.11 -7.18
N VAL A 40 -13.66 4.68 -8.26
CA VAL A 40 -14.03 4.23 -9.59
C VAL A 40 -13.07 3.14 -10.00
N GLU A 41 -13.58 2.18 -10.73
CA GLU A 41 -12.87 1.00 -11.14
C GLU A 41 -11.45 1.32 -11.60
N GLY A 42 -10.48 0.73 -10.95
CA GLY A 42 -9.08 0.81 -11.33
C GLY A 42 -8.33 2.05 -10.88
N LYS A 43 -8.99 3.18 -10.75
CA LYS A 43 -8.28 4.42 -10.46
C LYS A 43 -7.73 4.49 -9.05
N ALA A 44 -8.55 4.15 -8.07
CA ALA A 44 -8.09 4.17 -6.68
C ALA A 44 -6.99 3.13 -6.47
N ASN A 45 -7.09 1.98 -7.14
CA ASN A 45 -6.07 0.95 -7.03
C ASN A 45 -4.76 1.42 -7.66
N GLN A 46 -4.82 2.09 -8.81
CA GLN A 46 -3.62 2.62 -9.44
C GLN A 46 -2.98 3.70 -8.58
N GLY A 47 -3.79 4.58 -7.99
CA GLY A 47 -3.29 5.61 -7.10
C GLY A 47 -2.64 5.03 -5.87
N LEU A 48 -3.21 3.97 -5.32
CA LEU A 48 -2.65 3.30 -4.17
C LEU A 48 -1.31 2.66 -4.50
N ILE A 49 -1.23 1.97 -5.63
CA ILE A 49 0.02 1.33 -6.05
C ILE A 49 1.10 2.38 -6.28
N LYS A 50 0.75 3.49 -6.93
CA LYS A 50 1.69 4.56 -7.18
C LYS A 50 2.21 5.14 -5.87
N LEU A 51 1.32 5.44 -4.94
CA LEU A 51 1.69 6.01 -3.66
C LEU A 51 2.64 5.07 -2.91
N LEU A 52 2.28 3.79 -2.82
CA LEU A 52 3.10 2.84 -2.09
C LEU A 52 4.45 2.64 -2.75
N SER A 53 4.49 2.56 -4.08
CA SER A 53 5.77 2.38 -4.77
C SER A 53 6.70 3.56 -4.52
N GLU A 54 6.15 4.78 -4.52
CA GLU A 54 6.95 5.97 -4.29
C GLU A 54 7.43 6.07 -2.84
N ARG A 55 6.53 5.79 -1.89
CA ARG A 55 6.90 5.90 -0.48
C ARG A 55 7.87 4.80 -0.06
N LEU A 56 7.76 3.63 -0.68
CA LEU A 56 8.62 2.51 -0.33
C LEU A 56 9.88 2.44 -1.17
N GLY A 57 9.94 3.23 -2.24
CA GLY A 57 11.12 3.23 -3.11
C GLY A 57 11.26 1.96 -3.93
N VAL A 58 10.16 1.34 -4.32
CA VAL A 58 10.18 0.11 -5.13
C VAL A 58 9.40 0.35 -6.43
N PRO A 59 9.66 -0.43 -7.47
CA PRO A 59 8.91 -0.31 -8.71
C PRO A 59 7.44 -0.66 -8.49
N ARG A 60 6.57 -0.11 -9.33
CA ARG A 60 5.15 -0.42 -9.22
C ARG A 60 4.87 -1.91 -9.38
N GLY A 61 5.66 -2.59 -10.20
CA GLY A 61 5.50 -4.03 -10.38
C GLY A 61 5.78 -4.85 -9.12
N SER A 62 6.42 -4.24 -8.12
CA SER A 62 6.67 -4.90 -6.85
C SER A 62 5.51 -4.76 -5.87
N VAL A 63 4.49 -3.97 -6.23
CA VAL A 63 3.32 -3.73 -5.38
C VAL A 63 2.11 -4.36 -6.05
N GLU A 64 1.51 -5.33 -5.40
CA GLU A 64 0.41 -6.09 -5.99
C GLU A 64 -0.76 -6.17 -5.01
N ILE A 65 -1.96 -5.85 -5.49
CA ILE A 65 -3.17 -6.01 -4.70
C ILE A 65 -3.62 -7.46 -4.88
N VAL A 66 -3.48 -8.26 -3.84
CA VAL A 66 -3.78 -9.69 -3.94
C VAL A 66 -5.20 -10.02 -3.49
N SER A 67 -5.87 -9.10 -2.81
CA SER A 67 -7.21 -9.32 -2.33
C SER A 67 -7.89 -7.98 -2.11
N GLY A 68 -9.22 -7.95 -2.28
CA GLY A 68 -9.99 -6.74 -2.00
C GLY A 68 -9.92 -5.67 -3.06
N LYS A 69 -9.81 -6.05 -4.34
CA LYS A 69 -9.66 -5.06 -5.41
C LYS A 69 -10.83 -4.08 -5.47
N THR A 70 -12.03 -4.53 -5.10
CA THR A 70 -13.20 -3.67 -5.12
C THR A 70 -13.64 -3.26 -3.72
N SER A 71 -12.83 -3.57 -2.73
CA SER A 71 -13.14 -3.33 -1.33
C SER A 71 -12.30 -2.19 -0.80
N LYS A 72 -12.76 -1.54 0.26
CA LYS A 72 -11.94 -0.53 0.92
C LYS A 72 -10.77 -1.15 1.67
N LEU A 73 -10.94 -2.36 2.16
CA LEU A 73 -9.86 -3.08 2.82
C LEU A 73 -9.19 -3.98 1.81
N LYS A 74 -7.90 -3.77 1.62
CA LYS A 74 -7.14 -4.47 0.60
C LYS A 74 -5.95 -5.16 1.23
N MET A 75 -5.58 -6.31 0.68
CA MET A 75 -4.35 -6.98 1.06
C MET A 75 -3.34 -6.79 -0.06
N ILE A 76 -2.16 -6.34 0.29
CA ILE A 76 -1.16 -5.94 -0.69
C ILE A 76 0.13 -6.69 -0.42
N ARG A 77 0.68 -7.29 -1.49
CA ARG A 77 1.98 -7.93 -1.44
C ARG A 77 3.03 -6.98 -1.96
N ILE A 78 4.11 -6.83 -1.22
CA ILE A 78 5.21 -5.97 -1.62
C ILE A 78 6.47 -6.81 -1.67
N ARG A 79 7.10 -6.84 -2.83
CA ARG A 79 8.32 -7.60 -3.04
C ARG A 79 9.53 -6.73 -2.83
N GLY A 80 10.57 -7.32 -2.25
CA GLY A 80 11.82 -6.64 -2.04
C GLY A 80 11.98 -6.00 -0.67
N LEU A 81 10.95 -6.04 0.16
CA LEU A 81 11.00 -5.44 1.49
C LEU A 81 10.40 -6.39 2.51
N THR A 82 10.88 -6.28 3.74
CA THR A 82 10.31 -7.01 4.88
C THR A 82 9.17 -6.18 5.48
N ALA A 83 8.38 -6.82 6.35
CA ALA A 83 7.34 -6.10 7.07
C ALA A 83 7.93 -4.95 7.91
N ALA A 84 9.12 -5.17 8.48
CA ALA A 84 9.79 -4.14 9.27
C ALA A 84 10.21 -2.95 8.39
N ASP A 85 10.72 -3.25 7.19
CA ASP A 85 11.10 -2.18 6.25
C ASP A 85 9.91 -1.34 5.89
N ILE A 86 8.76 -1.99 5.64
CA ILE A 86 7.55 -1.30 5.25
C ILE A 86 7.04 -0.44 6.41
N ALA A 87 7.03 -0.99 7.62
CA ALA A 87 6.58 -0.25 8.78
C ALA A 87 7.44 0.99 8.98
N GLN A 88 8.76 0.84 8.85
CA GLN A 88 9.66 1.96 9.02
C GLN A 88 9.40 3.05 7.98
N ALA A 89 9.17 2.65 6.73
CA ALA A 89 8.95 3.63 5.65
C ALA A 89 7.58 4.30 5.76
N LEU A 90 6.55 3.56 6.10
CA LEU A 90 5.19 4.09 6.10
C LEU A 90 4.82 4.79 7.40
N GLU A 91 5.42 4.38 8.50
CA GLU A 91 5.13 4.98 9.79
C GLU A 91 6.09 6.12 10.15
N ALA A 92 7.16 6.26 9.39
CA ALA A 92 8.11 7.33 9.65
C ALA A 92 7.43 8.67 9.39
N LYS A 93 7.58 9.58 10.33
CA LYS A 93 7.11 10.94 10.14
C LYS A 93 8.27 11.81 9.74
N SER A 94 8.14 12.44 8.63
CA SER A 94 9.17 13.37 8.17
C SER A 94 8.99 14.72 8.78
#